data_8aa35bfdfcced530967c73b6edb8a3ff
#
_entry.id   8aa35bfdfcced530967c73b6edb8a3ff
#
_cell.length_a   1.000
_cell.length_b   1.000
_cell.length_c   1.000
_cell.angle_alpha   90.00
_cell.angle_beta   90.00
_cell.angle_gamma   90.00
#
_symmetry.space_group_name_H-M   'P 1'
#
loop_
_entity.id
_entity.type
_entity.pdbx_description
1 polymer ?
#
loop_
_entity_poly.entity_id
_entity_poly.type
_entity_poly.pdbx_seq_one_letter_code
_entity_poly.pdbx_strand_id
1 'polypeptide(L)'
;MSYSNGLRVIHPNAKIGKNVHIGPFTVIEEDVVIGDNCHIGSNVHIFNGARIGDNCHIFNGASISVTPQTKTTLDEATTLEIGNGTVIREFCTLNRGNKKFGGKTVIGENCLLMAYVHVAHDCIIGDNVILANNVTLAGHI
;
A
#
# COMPACT_ATOMS: atom_id res chain seq x y z
N MET A 1 -1.03 12.22 18.29
CA MET A 1 -0.43 12.61 17.00
C MET A 1 -0.72 14.06 16.72
N SER A 2 0.33 14.84 16.65
CA SER A 2 0.19 16.27 16.36
C SER A 2 0.25 16.49 14.86
N TYR A 3 -0.83 16.28 14.20
CA TYR A 3 -0.91 16.62 12.80
C TYR A 3 -1.71 17.87 12.61
N SER A 4 -1.43 18.55 11.53
CA SER A 4 -2.25 19.68 11.13
C SER A 4 -3.66 19.18 10.87
N ASN A 5 -4.56 19.54 11.72
CA ASN A 5 -5.95 19.13 11.58
C ASN A 5 -6.51 19.60 10.24
N GLY A 6 -7.24 18.74 9.57
CA GLY A 6 -7.90 19.05 8.30
C GLY A 6 -7.02 18.90 7.07
N LEU A 7 -5.72 18.59 7.23
CA LEU A 7 -4.85 18.34 6.11
C LEU A 7 -4.78 16.87 5.69
N ARG A 8 -5.41 16.00 6.44
CA ARG A 8 -5.44 14.56 6.16
C ARG A 8 -6.84 14.03 6.33
N VAL A 9 -7.14 12.97 5.62
CA VAL A 9 -8.41 12.27 5.78
C VAL A 9 -8.11 10.84 6.21
N ILE A 10 -8.31 10.55 7.48
CA ILE A 10 -8.09 9.21 8.04
C ILE A 10 -9.43 8.71 8.53
N HIS A 11 -9.92 7.62 7.94
CA HIS A 11 -11.19 7.04 8.36
C HIS A 11 -11.08 6.57 9.82
N PRO A 12 -12.08 6.85 10.66
CA PRO A 12 -12.01 6.48 12.08
C PRO A 12 -11.91 4.97 12.33
N ASN A 13 -12.35 4.15 11.39
CA ASN A 13 -12.26 2.69 11.52
C ASN A 13 -10.92 2.12 11.06
N ALA A 14 -10.06 2.91 10.45
CA ALA A 14 -8.71 2.45 10.09
C ALA A 14 -7.93 2.10 11.35
N LYS A 15 -7.21 0.98 11.31
CA LYS A 15 -6.41 0.52 12.45
C LYS A 15 -4.96 0.91 12.23
N ILE A 16 -4.50 1.88 13.02
CA ILE A 16 -3.16 2.43 12.89
C ILE A 16 -2.38 2.14 14.16
N GLY A 17 -1.19 1.57 14.01
CA GLY A 17 -0.34 1.19 15.11
C GLY A 17 0.29 2.38 15.83
N LYS A 18 1.28 2.08 16.68
CA LYS A 18 1.99 3.08 17.49
C LYS A 18 3.09 3.75 16.66
N ASN A 19 3.38 5.01 17.00
CA ASN A 19 4.48 5.77 16.39
C ASN A 19 4.41 5.82 14.86
N VAL A 20 3.22 6.01 14.32
CA VAL A 20 3.01 6.14 12.88
C VAL A 20 2.98 7.62 12.51
N HIS A 21 3.81 8.00 11.55
CA HIS A 21 3.81 9.34 10.98
C HIS A 21 3.02 9.35 9.69
N ILE A 22 2.11 10.30 9.54
CA ILE A 22 1.29 10.44 8.34
C ILE A 22 1.37 11.88 7.88
N GLY A 23 1.87 12.08 6.67
CA GLY A 23 2.04 13.41 6.08
C GLY A 23 0.73 14.05 5.65
N PRO A 24 0.76 15.35 5.35
CA PRO A 24 -0.43 16.09 4.92
C PRO A 24 -0.93 15.60 3.55
N PHE A 25 -2.23 15.80 3.32
CA PHE A 25 -2.92 15.43 2.09
C PHE A 25 -2.95 13.93 1.81
N THR A 26 -2.70 13.12 2.83
CA THR A 26 -2.82 11.67 2.75
C THR A 26 -4.24 11.25 3.10
N VAL A 27 -4.75 10.27 2.37
CA VAL A 27 -6.08 9.69 2.58
C VAL A 27 -5.93 8.22 2.95
N ILE A 28 -6.55 7.82 4.05
CA ILE A 28 -6.56 6.43 4.52
C ILE A 28 -8.02 5.99 4.67
N GLU A 29 -8.39 4.95 3.95
CA GLU A 29 -9.76 4.45 3.89
C GLU A 29 -10.10 3.53 5.07
N GLU A 30 -11.34 3.09 5.13
CA GLU A 30 -11.92 2.41 6.28
C GLU A 30 -11.25 1.07 6.60
N ASP A 31 -11.07 0.22 5.59
CA ASP A 31 -10.55 -1.13 5.78
C ASP A 31 -9.04 -1.18 5.55
N VAL A 32 -8.32 -0.45 6.40
CA VAL A 32 -6.86 -0.34 6.34
C VAL A 32 -6.27 -0.70 7.68
N VAL A 33 -5.19 -1.50 7.66
CA VAL A 33 -4.41 -1.82 8.86
C VAL A 33 -2.96 -1.42 8.60
N ILE A 34 -2.41 -0.60 9.49
CA ILE A 34 -1.01 -0.14 9.44
C ILE A 34 -0.36 -0.55 10.75
N GLY A 35 0.77 -1.22 10.67
CA GLY A 35 1.53 -1.65 11.83
C GLY A 35 2.25 -0.51 12.53
N ASP A 36 3.13 -0.87 13.47
CA ASP A 36 3.85 0.09 14.31
C ASP A 36 5.05 0.70 13.59
N ASN A 37 5.41 1.90 14.00
CA ASN A 37 6.63 2.59 13.55
C ASN A 37 6.70 2.81 12.04
N CYS A 38 5.57 2.97 11.40
CA CYS A 38 5.51 3.24 9.97
C CYS A 38 5.63 4.74 9.70
N HIS A 39 6.15 5.06 8.52
CA HIS A 39 6.23 6.44 8.06
C HIS A 39 5.50 6.53 6.72
N ILE A 40 4.41 7.28 6.71
CA ILE A 40 3.60 7.52 5.52
C ILE A 40 3.82 8.97 5.10
N GLY A 41 4.30 9.18 3.89
CA GLY A 41 4.56 10.52 3.38
C GLY A 41 3.29 11.29 3.07
N SER A 42 3.47 12.44 2.41
CA SER A 42 2.35 13.27 1.98
C SER A 42 1.76 12.77 0.65
N ASN A 43 0.50 13.12 0.41
CA ASN A 43 -0.17 12.76 -0.85
C ASN A 43 -0.17 11.27 -1.16
N VAL A 44 -0.29 10.45 -0.13
CA VAL A 44 -0.43 9.00 -0.26
C VAL A 44 -1.91 8.66 -0.14
N HIS A 45 -2.40 7.77 -0.98
CA HIS A 45 -3.76 7.26 -0.83
C HIS A 45 -3.68 5.77 -0.54
N ILE A 46 -4.14 5.39 0.65
CA ILE A 46 -4.20 4.00 1.08
C ILE A 46 -5.66 3.56 1.03
N PHE A 47 -5.95 2.71 0.07
CA PHE A 47 -7.30 2.23 -0.22
C PHE A 47 -7.65 1.01 0.63
N ASN A 48 -8.93 0.69 0.66
CA ASN A 48 -9.44 -0.48 1.36
C ASN A 48 -8.68 -1.75 0.99
N GLY A 49 -8.50 -2.62 1.96
CA GLY A 49 -7.82 -3.90 1.78
C GLY A 49 -6.33 -3.87 2.08
N ALA A 50 -5.75 -2.71 2.38
CA ALA A 50 -4.33 -2.61 2.70
C ALA A 50 -4.02 -3.21 4.06
N ARG A 51 -3.00 -4.06 4.12
CA ARG A 51 -2.47 -4.67 5.35
C ARG A 51 -0.97 -4.42 5.37
N ILE A 52 -0.57 -3.37 6.05
CA ILE A 52 0.82 -2.90 6.09
C ILE A 52 1.45 -3.32 7.40
N GLY A 53 2.58 -4.00 7.32
CA GLY A 53 3.32 -4.47 8.49
C GLY A 53 4.01 -3.35 9.25
N ASP A 54 4.91 -3.74 10.17
CA ASP A 54 5.65 -2.80 11.01
C ASP A 54 6.86 -2.23 10.27
N ASN A 55 7.30 -1.06 10.69
CA ASN A 55 8.53 -0.43 10.20
C ASN A 55 8.56 -0.20 8.69
N CYS A 56 7.41 -0.01 8.07
CA CYS A 56 7.32 0.29 6.65
C CYS A 56 7.45 1.78 6.41
N HIS A 57 7.98 2.12 5.24
CA HIS A 57 8.09 3.51 4.82
C HIS A 57 7.46 3.66 3.44
N ILE A 58 6.45 4.50 3.35
CA ILE A 58 5.73 4.76 2.09
C ILE A 58 5.92 6.23 1.74
N PHE A 59 6.54 6.47 0.59
CA PHE A 59 6.90 7.81 0.14
C PHE A 59 5.74 8.50 -0.58
N ASN A 60 5.85 9.80 -0.70
CA ASN A 60 4.80 10.64 -1.25
C ASN A 60 4.33 10.20 -2.64
N GLY A 61 3.05 10.39 -2.87
CA GLY A 61 2.41 10.13 -4.16
C GLY A 61 2.08 8.66 -4.43
N ALA A 62 2.45 7.74 -3.55
CA ALA A 62 2.13 6.33 -3.75
C ALA A 62 0.63 6.06 -3.60
N SER A 63 0.13 5.12 -4.39
CA SER A 63 -1.26 4.64 -4.33
C SER A 63 -1.23 3.17 -3.92
N ILE A 64 -1.76 2.89 -2.74
CA ILE A 64 -1.64 1.59 -2.08
C ILE A 64 -2.99 0.89 -2.04
N SER A 65 -3.05 -0.36 -2.52
CA SER A 65 -4.26 -1.19 -2.48
C SER A 65 -5.37 -0.68 -3.39
N VAL A 66 -5.00 -0.15 -4.53
CA VAL A 66 -5.96 0.30 -5.54
C VAL A 66 -6.68 -0.89 -6.14
N THR A 67 -7.91 -0.69 -6.59
CA THR A 67 -8.64 -1.72 -7.34
C THR A 67 -7.84 -2.19 -8.55
N PRO A 68 -7.90 -3.48 -8.89
CA PRO A 68 -7.23 -3.99 -10.08
C PRO A 68 -7.62 -3.23 -11.34
N GLN A 69 -6.65 -3.03 -12.22
CA GLN A 69 -6.88 -2.39 -13.51
C GLN A 69 -7.40 -3.41 -14.52
N THR A 70 -8.61 -3.86 -14.31
CA THR A 70 -9.27 -4.85 -15.18
C THR A 70 -10.58 -4.30 -15.70
N LYS A 71 -11.06 -4.88 -16.81
CA LYS A 71 -12.35 -4.46 -17.37
C LYS A 71 -13.53 -4.87 -16.48
N THR A 72 -13.33 -5.87 -15.63
CA THR A 72 -14.34 -6.35 -14.69
C THR A 72 -14.03 -5.80 -13.33
N THR A 73 -14.14 -4.52 -13.17
CA THR A 73 -13.89 -3.87 -11.89
C THR A 73 -14.96 -4.19 -10.91
N LEU A 74 -14.58 -4.51 -9.71
CA LEU A 74 -15.56 -4.82 -8.70
C LEU A 74 -15.12 -4.34 -7.34
N ASP A 75 -16.09 -3.92 -6.56
CA ASP A 75 -15.96 -3.67 -5.14
C ASP A 75 -15.79 -4.99 -4.39
N GLU A 76 -14.65 -5.62 -4.59
CA GLU A 76 -14.39 -6.88 -3.94
C GLU A 76 -13.60 -6.67 -2.64
N ALA A 77 -13.92 -7.47 -1.63
CA ALA A 77 -13.19 -7.46 -0.37
C ALA A 77 -11.87 -8.22 -0.52
N THR A 78 -10.96 -7.69 -1.33
CA THR A 78 -9.64 -8.25 -1.58
C THR A 78 -8.58 -7.43 -0.88
N THR A 79 -7.36 -7.96 -0.79
CA THR A 79 -6.30 -7.35 0.02
C THR A 79 -5.00 -7.16 -0.73
N LEU A 80 -4.20 -6.25 -0.19
CA LEU A 80 -2.78 -6.10 -0.48
C LEU A 80 -2.04 -6.21 0.86
N GLU A 81 -1.10 -7.14 0.95
CA GLU A 81 -0.25 -7.29 2.14
C GLU A 81 1.15 -6.80 1.85
N ILE A 82 1.69 -6.00 2.76
CA ILE A 82 3.07 -5.50 2.70
C ILE A 82 3.77 -5.94 3.98
N GLY A 83 4.84 -6.70 3.83
CA GLY A 83 5.62 -7.23 4.94
C GLY A 83 6.41 -6.17 5.69
N ASN A 84 6.89 -6.55 6.88
CA ASN A 84 7.62 -5.63 7.75
C ASN A 84 8.88 -5.08 7.08
N GLY A 85 9.20 -3.84 7.36
CA GLY A 85 10.45 -3.22 6.90
C GLY A 85 10.51 -2.89 5.42
N THR A 86 9.43 -3.03 4.68
CA THR A 86 9.40 -2.75 3.25
C THR A 86 9.28 -1.25 2.99
N VAL A 87 10.00 -0.80 1.98
CA VAL A 87 10.03 0.60 1.54
C VAL A 87 9.36 0.71 0.17
N ILE A 88 8.37 1.58 0.09
CA ILE A 88 7.66 1.90 -1.15
C ILE A 88 7.98 3.34 -1.51
N ARG A 89 8.69 3.54 -2.61
CA ARG A 89 9.12 4.88 -3.02
C ARG A 89 8.01 5.62 -3.76
N GLU A 90 8.36 6.81 -4.21
CA GLU A 90 7.41 7.80 -4.76
C GLU A 90 6.63 7.26 -5.95
N PHE A 91 5.35 7.55 -5.94
CA PHE A 91 4.44 7.28 -7.07
C PHE A 91 4.34 5.81 -7.50
N CYS A 92 4.67 4.89 -6.61
CA CYS A 92 4.36 3.49 -6.84
C CYS A 92 2.84 3.29 -6.89
N THR A 93 2.40 2.35 -7.70
CA THR A 93 1.00 1.95 -7.79
C THR A 93 0.88 0.47 -7.52
N LEU A 94 0.24 0.12 -6.41
CA LEU A 94 0.10 -1.26 -5.96
C LEU A 94 -1.38 -1.62 -5.92
N ASN A 95 -1.77 -2.63 -6.69
CA ASN A 95 -3.15 -3.08 -6.74
C ASN A 95 -3.41 -4.18 -5.71
N ARG A 96 -4.61 -4.16 -5.10
CA ARG A 96 -5.06 -5.28 -4.29
C ARG A 96 -5.48 -6.45 -5.20
N GLY A 97 -5.75 -7.60 -4.62
CA GLY A 97 -6.07 -8.80 -5.37
C GLY A 97 -7.39 -8.73 -6.12
N ASN A 98 -7.56 -9.66 -7.04
CA ASN A 98 -8.82 -9.91 -7.74
C ASN A 98 -9.36 -11.24 -7.24
N LYS A 99 -10.58 -11.25 -6.75
CA LYS A 99 -11.22 -12.42 -6.15
C LYS A 99 -11.17 -13.66 -7.06
N LYS A 100 -11.27 -13.44 -8.36
CA LYS A 100 -11.21 -14.52 -9.35
C LYS A 100 -9.87 -15.27 -9.33
N PHE A 101 -8.81 -14.61 -8.89
CA PHE A 101 -7.45 -15.14 -8.98
C PHE A 101 -6.77 -15.33 -7.62
N GLY A 102 -7.53 -15.35 -6.55
CA GLY A 102 -6.99 -15.55 -5.21
C GLY A 102 -7.29 -14.41 -4.25
N GLY A 103 -7.53 -13.23 -4.77
CA GLY A 103 -7.99 -12.10 -3.96
C GLY A 103 -6.91 -11.43 -3.12
N LYS A 104 -5.63 -11.67 -3.39
CA LYS A 104 -4.57 -11.14 -2.55
C LYS A 104 -3.30 -10.86 -3.34
N THR A 105 -2.79 -9.65 -3.22
CA THR A 105 -1.44 -9.27 -3.67
C THR A 105 -0.54 -9.25 -2.45
N VAL A 106 0.67 -9.80 -2.56
CA VAL A 106 1.60 -9.90 -1.43
C VAL A 106 2.95 -9.31 -1.81
N ILE A 107 3.45 -8.43 -0.97
CA ILE A 107 4.83 -7.94 -1.02
C ILE A 107 5.47 -8.36 0.29
N GLY A 108 6.60 -9.05 0.19
CA GLY A 108 7.29 -9.62 1.34
C GLY A 108 7.94 -8.61 2.25
N GLU A 109 8.79 -9.10 3.16
CA GLU A 109 9.51 -8.28 4.12
C GLU A 109 10.80 -7.71 3.53
N ASN A 110 11.20 -6.55 4.04
CA ASN A 110 12.46 -5.90 3.69
C ASN A 110 12.67 -5.71 2.18
N CYS A 111 11.61 -5.44 1.46
CA CYS A 111 11.66 -5.13 0.04
C CYS A 111 11.90 -3.63 -0.18
N LEU A 112 12.40 -3.30 -1.36
CA LEU A 112 12.51 -1.92 -1.83
C LEU A 112 11.87 -1.83 -3.20
N LEU A 113 10.77 -1.10 -3.29
CA LEU A 113 10.13 -0.77 -4.55
C LEU A 113 10.49 0.67 -4.88
N MET A 114 11.34 0.86 -5.90
CA MET A 114 11.79 2.18 -6.28
C MET A 114 10.67 2.98 -6.96
N ALA A 115 10.92 4.25 -7.23
CA ALA A 115 9.89 5.15 -7.75
C ALA A 115 9.24 4.62 -9.03
N TYR A 116 7.94 4.84 -9.13
CA TYR A 116 7.11 4.48 -10.29
C TYR A 116 7.01 2.98 -10.56
N VAL A 117 7.28 2.14 -9.57
CA VAL A 117 7.05 0.70 -9.70
C VAL A 117 5.54 0.43 -9.69
N HIS A 118 5.10 -0.45 -10.57
CA HIS A 118 3.73 -0.93 -10.60
C HIS A 118 3.67 -2.42 -10.27
N VAL A 119 2.84 -2.78 -9.32
CA VAL A 119 2.54 -4.18 -8.98
C VAL A 119 1.05 -4.40 -9.19
N ALA A 120 0.72 -5.19 -10.20
CA ALA A 120 -0.68 -5.51 -10.49
C ALA A 120 -1.24 -6.54 -9.50
N HIS A 121 -2.52 -6.80 -9.63
CA HIS A 121 -3.25 -7.69 -8.75
C HIS A 121 -2.70 -9.12 -8.72
N ASP A 122 -2.80 -9.75 -7.56
CA ASP A 122 -2.45 -11.16 -7.36
C ASP A 122 -0.98 -11.52 -7.64
N CYS A 123 -0.10 -10.55 -7.64
CA CYS A 123 1.34 -10.80 -7.63
C CYS A 123 1.79 -11.25 -6.25
N ILE A 124 2.80 -12.12 -6.19
CA ILE A 124 3.41 -12.55 -4.94
C ILE A 124 4.91 -12.27 -5.03
N ILE A 125 5.36 -11.28 -4.28
CA ILE A 125 6.76 -10.87 -4.24
C ILE A 125 7.35 -11.35 -2.92
N GLY A 126 8.45 -12.10 -3.01
CA GLY A 126 9.14 -12.65 -1.84
C GLY A 126 9.85 -11.58 -1.02
N ASP A 127 10.57 -12.03 0.00
CA ASP A 127 11.30 -11.13 0.89
C ASP A 127 12.59 -10.63 0.24
N ASN A 128 13.07 -9.49 0.69
CA ASN A 128 14.35 -8.89 0.29
C ASN A 128 14.48 -8.61 -1.21
N VAL A 129 13.37 -8.39 -1.89
CA VAL A 129 13.35 -8.09 -3.32
C VAL A 129 13.54 -6.59 -3.55
N ILE A 130 14.32 -6.24 -4.55
CA ILE A 130 14.48 -4.87 -5.00
C ILE A 130 13.91 -4.77 -6.42
N LEU A 131 12.93 -3.91 -6.61
CA LEU A 131 12.39 -3.58 -7.92
C LEU A 131 12.88 -2.18 -8.29
N ALA A 132 13.66 -2.10 -9.37
CA ALA A 132 14.22 -0.82 -9.82
C ALA A 132 13.13 0.11 -10.37
N ASN A 133 13.50 1.36 -10.59
CA ASN A 133 12.56 2.37 -11.09
C ASN A 133 11.80 1.89 -12.33
N ASN A 134 10.51 2.17 -12.33
CA ASN A 134 9.61 1.89 -13.45
C ASN A 134 9.39 0.39 -13.76
N VAL A 135 9.84 -0.51 -12.90
CA VAL A 135 9.50 -1.93 -13.07
C VAL A 135 7.98 -2.08 -13.02
N THR A 136 7.44 -2.80 -13.97
CA THR A 136 6.01 -3.04 -14.07
C THR A 136 5.75 -4.53 -14.07
N LEU A 137 5.01 -5.00 -13.08
CA LEU A 137 4.58 -6.40 -13.00
C LEU A 137 3.12 -6.49 -13.42
N ALA A 138 2.88 -7.33 -14.43
CA ALA A 138 1.51 -7.68 -14.80
C ALA A 138 0.89 -8.58 -13.73
N GLY A 139 -0.41 -8.80 -13.79
CA GLY A 139 -1.09 -9.64 -12.80
C GLY A 139 -0.55 -11.06 -12.76
N HIS A 140 -0.66 -11.68 -11.61
CA HIS A 140 -0.33 -13.09 -11.36
C HIS A 140 1.16 -13.45 -11.44
N ILE A 141 2.04 -12.49 -11.30
CA ILE A 141 3.49 -12.76 -11.28
C ILE A 141 3.92 -13.29 -9.92
#